data_9631f61144b660bddcadc7438fd42663
#
_entry.id   9631f61144b660bddcadc7438fd42663
#
_cell.length_a   1.000
_cell.length_b   1.000
_cell.length_c   1.000
_cell.angle_alpha   90.00
_cell.angle_beta   90.00
_cell.angle_gamma   90.00
#
_symmetry.space_group_name_H-M   'P 1'
#
loop_
_entity.id
_entity.type
_entity.pdbx_description
1 polymer ?
#
loop_
_entity_poly.entity_id
_entity_poly.type
_entity_poly.pdbx_seq_one_letter_code
_entity_poly.pdbx_strand_id
1 'polypeptide(L)'
;MNAQKLLDLFAGDLTKYIKVTIIGDLNERNKKSAKYITVDEPVTTDLWQGHLDGKQIIGIRPEFNDKCKWACIDIDPADYKDYSEKKYVEIIKNHKLPLVPVKSKSGGLHLFLFLTDWADKNKIVNKLQEINKEYFLSKEVFPCNKAVGMPYYKWEAAVEYAYDDDNNAVILGRFLEIAESKKLSPEDFFKFKVTEYEPETFYREYPPCIQKVLHDGWTGDRNNMLFNICVLELKKSEGTLTLKQLKEVAWERQRLAFAKHKDGPLLRNESDGTAESVFKKGYEYMCPPKYGFIESICNKELCKTRRLGIMAQTPDIFNEFENVTYSQDTKTTYYEFDYKGTHIVVLPEDMKDEKTWRTKLIKHKIFWR
;
A
#
# COMPACT_ATOMS: atom_id res chain seq x y z
N MET A 1 18.67 6.10 30.36
CA MET A 1 19.21 6.46 29.02
C MET A 1 18.12 6.46 27.93
N ASN A 2 17.31 5.41 27.77
CA ASN A 2 16.25 5.38 26.73
C ASN A 2 15.09 6.35 27.01
N ALA A 3 14.64 6.50 28.25
CA ALA A 3 13.59 7.43 28.64
C ALA A 3 13.93 8.89 28.27
N GLN A 4 15.17 9.33 28.47
CA GLN A 4 15.61 10.65 28.06
C GLN A 4 15.59 10.82 26.54
N LYS A 5 16.08 9.81 25.78
CA LYS A 5 16.03 9.85 24.31
C LYS A 5 14.60 9.92 23.78
N LEU A 6 13.65 9.24 24.42
CA LEU A 6 12.23 9.33 24.06
C LEU A 6 11.64 10.70 24.40
N LEU A 7 11.97 11.28 25.55
CA LEU A 7 11.56 12.64 25.90
C LEU A 7 12.06 13.66 24.87
N ASP A 8 13.31 13.52 24.42
CA ASP A 8 13.90 14.40 23.41
C ASP A 8 13.27 14.19 22.01
N LEU A 9 13.01 12.92 21.65
CA LEU A 9 12.43 12.54 20.37
C LEU A 9 10.98 12.99 20.22
N PHE A 10 10.17 12.81 21.27
CA PHE A 10 8.76 13.17 21.32
C PHE A 10 8.52 14.52 22.01
N ALA A 11 9.48 15.45 21.87
CA ALA A 11 9.32 16.81 22.38
C ALA A 11 8.10 17.50 21.72
N GLY A 12 7.10 17.79 22.54
CA GLY A 12 5.83 18.43 22.17
C GLY A 12 5.34 19.33 23.28
N ASP A 13 4.04 19.29 23.61
CA ASP A 13 3.53 19.96 24.82
C ASP A 13 4.00 19.16 26.06
N LEU A 14 5.13 19.57 26.61
CA LEU A 14 5.71 18.95 27.80
C LEU A 14 5.16 19.51 29.12
N THR A 15 4.19 20.42 29.09
CA THR A 15 3.56 20.99 30.29
C THR A 15 2.49 20.09 30.88
N LYS A 16 1.97 19.18 30.06
CA LYS A 16 0.91 18.22 30.43
C LYS A 16 0.96 16.98 29.54
N TYR A 17 0.32 15.92 30.00
CA TYR A 17 0.20 14.68 29.25
C TYR A 17 -1.19 14.06 29.37
N ILE A 18 -1.48 13.09 28.53
CA ILE A 18 -2.69 12.27 28.66
C ILE A 18 -2.31 10.95 29.33
N LYS A 19 -2.94 10.67 30.48
CA LYS A 19 -2.91 9.35 31.10
C LYS A 19 -4.00 8.48 30.49
N VAL A 20 -3.62 7.31 30.01
CA VAL A 20 -4.55 6.36 29.39
C VAL A 20 -4.74 5.19 30.34
N THR A 21 -5.99 4.92 30.72
CA THR A 21 -6.37 3.76 31.52
C THR A 21 -7.26 2.87 30.70
N ILE A 22 -6.87 1.61 30.51
CA ILE A 22 -7.69 0.62 29.83
C ILE A 22 -8.82 0.20 30.76
N ILE A 23 -10.07 0.30 30.30
CA ILE A 23 -11.26 -0.04 31.08
C ILE A 23 -12.05 -1.09 30.31
N GLY A 24 -12.22 -2.28 30.93
CA GLY A 24 -13.16 -3.30 30.48
C GLY A 24 -12.78 -4.08 29.22
N ASP A 25 -13.76 -4.81 28.72
CA ASP A 25 -13.67 -5.73 27.59
C ASP A 25 -13.68 -5.02 26.23
N LEU A 26 -13.49 -5.80 25.18
CA LEU A 26 -13.54 -5.33 23.80
C LEU A 26 -14.95 -4.78 23.48
N ASN A 27 -15.00 -3.58 22.89
CA ASN A 27 -16.25 -3.00 22.38
C ASN A 27 -16.67 -3.66 21.05
N GLU A 28 -17.84 -3.28 20.50
CA GLU A 28 -18.37 -3.76 19.21
C GLU A 28 -17.38 -3.63 18.01
N ARG A 29 -16.37 -2.77 18.14
CA ARG A 29 -15.30 -2.59 17.13
C ARG A 29 -14.02 -3.37 17.47
N ASN A 30 -14.10 -4.35 18.37
CA ASN A 30 -12.95 -5.13 18.86
C ASN A 30 -11.85 -4.27 19.53
N LYS A 31 -12.19 -3.07 20.02
CA LYS A 31 -11.28 -2.15 20.71
C LYS A 31 -11.56 -2.18 22.21
N LYS A 32 -10.49 -2.27 23.00
CA LYS A 32 -10.61 -2.08 24.46
C LYS A 32 -11.02 -0.64 24.75
N SER A 33 -12.05 -0.46 25.55
CA SER A 33 -12.43 0.86 26.05
C SER A 33 -11.27 1.46 26.86
N ALA A 34 -10.98 2.73 26.66
CA ALA A 34 -9.94 3.43 27.38
C ALA A 34 -10.45 4.77 27.88
N LYS A 35 -10.10 5.10 29.11
CA LYS A 35 -10.31 6.43 29.69
C LYS A 35 -9.06 7.27 29.48
N TYR A 36 -9.27 8.48 28.97
CA TYR A 36 -8.22 9.46 28.72
C TYR A 36 -8.39 10.61 29.70
N ILE A 37 -7.36 10.88 30.49
CA ILE A 37 -7.37 11.93 31.50
C ILE A 37 -6.20 12.86 31.21
N THR A 38 -6.46 14.15 31.04
CA THR A 38 -5.41 15.16 30.98
C THR A 38 -4.84 15.35 32.39
N VAL A 39 -3.52 15.28 32.51
CA VAL A 39 -2.77 15.53 33.72
C VAL A 39 -1.93 16.77 33.49
N ASP A 40 -2.21 17.83 34.27
CA ASP A 40 -1.51 19.12 34.19
C ASP A 40 -0.22 19.08 35.03
N GLU A 41 0.66 18.17 34.66
CA GLU A 41 2.00 17.98 35.22
C GLU A 41 3.02 17.84 34.10
N PRO A 42 4.28 18.27 34.31
CA PRO A 42 5.30 18.19 33.26
C PRO A 42 5.61 16.76 32.83
N VAL A 43 5.85 16.59 31.54
CA VAL A 43 6.38 15.34 30.99
C VAL A 43 7.87 15.27 31.35
N THR A 44 8.26 14.29 32.16
CA THR A 44 9.62 14.12 32.66
C THR A 44 10.23 12.79 32.21
N THR A 45 11.53 12.65 32.36
CA THR A 45 12.23 11.38 32.14
C THR A 45 11.68 10.26 33.03
N ASP A 46 11.31 10.59 34.29
CA ASP A 46 10.73 9.62 35.24
C ASP A 46 9.33 9.16 34.75
N LEU A 47 8.53 10.06 34.21
CA LEU A 47 7.27 9.72 33.58
C LEU A 47 7.45 8.74 32.41
N TRP A 48 8.42 9.02 31.54
CA TRP A 48 8.79 8.11 30.44
C TRP A 48 9.33 6.77 30.94
N GLN A 49 10.15 6.76 32.02
CA GLN A 49 10.61 5.53 32.60
C GLN A 49 9.43 4.73 33.17
N GLY A 50 8.49 5.39 33.85
CA GLY A 50 7.26 4.76 34.30
C GLY A 50 6.42 4.15 33.20
N HIS A 51 6.37 4.79 32.01
CA HIS A 51 5.72 4.25 30.83
C HIS A 51 6.45 3.00 30.32
N LEU A 52 7.75 3.05 30.18
CA LEU A 52 8.58 1.91 29.77
C LEU A 52 8.49 0.74 30.77
N ASP A 53 8.43 1.00 32.06
CA ASP A 53 8.26 0.00 33.10
C ASP A 53 6.84 -0.60 33.18
N GLY A 54 5.91 -0.08 32.39
CA GLY A 54 4.52 -0.55 32.39
C GLY A 54 3.65 -0.03 33.51
N LYS A 55 4.08 1.05 34.22
CA LYS A 55 3.32 1.66 35.33
C LYS A 55 2.12 2.47 34.84
N GLN A 56 2.27 3.19 33.70
CA GLN A 56 1.18 3.95 33.13
C GLN A 56 1.40 4.20 31.62
N ILE A 57 0.30 4.18 30.88
CA ILE A 57 0.30 4.55 29.47
C ILE A 57 0.17 6.07 29.37
N ILE A 58 1.02 6.69 28.54
CA ILE A 58 1.01 8.13 28.32
C ILE A 58 0.71 8.47 26.86
N GLY A 59 0.11 9.65 26.66
CA GLY A 59 -0.03 10.28 25.34
C GLY A 59 0.49 11.71 25.40
N ILE A 60 1.16 12.14 24.34
CA ILE A 60 1.76 13.48 24.24
C ILE A 60 1.17 14.20 23.04
N ARG A 61 0.93 15.51 23.16
CA ARG A 61 0.55 16.36 22.05
C ARG A 61 1.78 16.79 21.28
N PRO A 62 1.81 16.64 19.95
CA PRO A 62 2.97 17.04 19.16
C PRO A 62 3.23 18.55 19.16
N GLU A 63 2.15 19.35 19.23
CA GLU A 63 2.23 20.79 19.13
C GLU A 63 2.46 21.50 20.48
N PHE A 64 3.32 22.50 20.44
CA PHE A 64 3.56 23.46 21.49
C PHE A 64 3.81 24.85 20.88
N ASN A 65 3.06 25.88 21.33
CA ASN A 65 3.17 27.24 20.80
C ASN A 65 3.12 27.32 19.26
N ASP A 66 2.13 26.65 18.65
CA ASP A 66 1.93 26.56 17.20
C ASP A 66 3.10 25.96 16.40
N LYS A 67 4.01 25.27 17.07
CA LYS A 67 5.12 24.53 16.46
C LYS A 67 5.07 23.07 16.85
N CYS A 68 5.70 22.22 16.04
CA CYS A 68 5.94 20.83 16.38
C CYS A 68 7.33 20.37 15.89
N LYS A 69 7.88 19.36 16.57
CA LYS A 69 9.15 18.72 16.24
C LYS A 69 8.96 17.28 15.78
N TRP A 70 7.76 16.77 15.92
CA TRP A 70 7.31 15.50 15.40
C TRP A 70 5.84 15.56 15.04
N ALA A 71 5.41 14.65 14.20
CA ALA A 71 4.04 14.56 13.73
C ALA A 71 3.66 13.09 13.47
N CYS A 72 2.41 12.79 13.18
CA CYS A 72 1.95 11.43 13.01
C CYS A 72 0.77 11.35 12.03
N ILE A 73 0.76 10.31 11.18
CA ILE A 73 -0.43 9.86 10.46
C ILE A 73 -0.93 8.61 11.20
N ASP A 74 -2.19 8.60 11.62
CA ASP A 74 -2.79 7.46 12.32
C ASP A 74 -3.57 6.58 11.34
N ILE A 75 -3.15 5.34 11.16
CA ILE A 75 -3.79 4.34 10.31
C ILE A 75 -4.62 3.41 11.20
N ASP A 76 -5.93 3.63 11.25
CA ASP A 76 -6.86 2.75 11.99
C ASP A 76 -7.32 1.59 11.11
N PRO A 77 -7.13 0.32 11.52
CA PRO A 77 -7.57 -0.85 10.75
C PRO A 77 -9.07 -0.85 10.40
N ALA A 78 -9.89 -0.24 11.26
CA ALA A 78 -11.33 -0.14 11.03
C ALA A 78 -11.71 0.71 9.80
N ASP A 79 -10.79 1.54 9.32
CA ASP A 79 -11.00 2.39 8.15
C ASP A 79 -10.62 1.69 6.83
N TYR A 80 -9.98 0.52 6.92
CA TYR A 80 -9.47 -0.21 5.75
C TYR A 80 -9.95 -1.67 5.78
N LYS A 81 -10.56 -2.14 4.70
CA LYS A 81 -11.04 -3.52 4.59
C LYS A 81 -9.91 -4.55 4.54
N ASP A 82 -8.81 -4.20 3.83
CA ASP A 82 -7.63 -5.05 3.66
C ASP A 82 -6.44 -4.40 4.34
N TYR A 83 -6.59 -4.16 5.65
CA TYR A 83 -5.49 -3.65 6.44
C TYR A 83 -4.33 -4.66 6.48
N SER A 84 -3.14 -4.21 6.12
CA SER A 84 -1.91 -4.98 6.22
C SER A 84 -0.77 -4.06 6.62
N GLU A 85 -0.18 -4.31 7.78
CA GLU A 85 0.98 -3.57 8.27
C GLU A 85 2.13 -3.60 7.24
N LYS A 86 2.38 -4.78 6.65
CA LYS A 86 3.41 -4.98 5.63
C LYS A 86 3.24 -4.05 4.44
N LYS A 87 2.02 -3.88 3.95
CA LYS A 87 1.72 -2.98 2.82
C LYS A 87 2.17 -1.55 3.09
N TYR A 88 1.88 -1.03 4.30
CA TYR A 88 2.24 0.35 4.64
C TYR A 88 3.74 0.52 4.85
N VAL A 89 4.42 -0.47 5.43
CA VAL A 89 5.89 -0.49 5.55
C VAL A 89 6.54 -0.51 4.16
N GLU A 90 6.04 -1.32 3.24
CA GLU A 90 6.50 -1.36 1.84
C GLU A 90 6.31 -0.03 1.12
N ILE A 91 5.19 0.66 1.30
CA ILE A 91 4.97 2.01 0.75
C ILE A 91 6.02 2.99 1.28
N ILE A 92 6.25 3.01 2.59
CA ILE A 92 7.26 3.88 3.22
C ILE A 92 8.65 3.61 2.65
N LYS A 93 9.04 2.33 2.53
CA LYS A 93 10.34 1.92 1.98
C LYS A 93 10.49 2.33 0.51
N ASN A 94 9.52 1.94 -0.33
CA ASN A 94 9.59 2.12 -1.78
C ASN A 94 9.63 3.59 -2.20
N HIS A 95 8.86 4.44 -1.50
CA HIS A 95 8.82 5.88 -1.76
C HIS A 95 9.79 6.69 -0.89
N LYS A 96 10.63 6.00 -0.11
CA LYS A 96 11.62 6.62 0.80
C LYS A 96 10.99 7.70 1.67
N LEU A 97 9.75 7.44 2.15
CA LEU A 97 9.05 8.40 2.98
C LEU A 97 9.79 8.58 4.32
N PRO A 98 9.91 9.80 4.81
CA PRO A 98 10.60 10.09 6.07
C PRO A 98 9.71 9.76 7.28
N LEU A 99 9.07 8.58 7.24
CA LEU A 99 8.13 8.12 8.24
C LEU A 99 8.64 6.84 8.91
N VAL A 100 8.40 6.74 10.21
CA VAL A 100 8.71 5.54 11.01
C VAL A 100 7.40 4.85 11.38
N PRO A 101 7.13 3.66 10.83
CA PRO A 101 5.92 2.92 11.15
C PRO A 101 6.02 2.25 12.52
N VAL A 102 5.03 2.49 13.35
CA VAL A 102 4.92 1.93 14.71
C VAL A 102 3.55 1.33 14.88
N LYS A 103 3.48 0.08 15.32
CA LYS A 103 2.22 -0.58 15.65
C LYS A 103 1.50 0.18 16.75
N SER A 104 0.23 0.52 16.51
CA SER A 104 -0.59 1.18 17.50
C SER A 104 -1.28 0.16 18.42
N LYS A 105 -1.73 0.61 19.58
CA LYS A 105 -2.47 -0.20 20.56
C LYS A 105 -3.73 -0.85 19.98
N SER A 106 -4.37 -0.22 19.02
CA SER A 106 -5.57 -0.73 18.35
C SER A 106 -5.28 -1.74 17.23
N GLY A 107 -4.02 -2.09 17.02
CA GLY A 107 -3.59 -2.97 15.93
C GLY A 107 -3.40 -2.27 14.60
N GLY A 108 -3.48 -0.93 14.56
CA GLY A 108 -3.15 -0.11 13.43
C GLY A 108 -1.69 0.35 13.42
N LEU A 109 -1.40 1.43 12.69
CA LEU A 109 -0.08 2.03 12.61
C LEU A 109 -0.13 3.52 12.93
N HIS A 110 0.81 3.97 13.73
CA HIS A 110 1.22 5.35 13.82
C HIS A 110 2.45 5.54 12.92
N LEU A 111 2.35 6.40 11.92
CA LEU A 111 3.46 6.73 11.02
C LEU A 111 4.08 8.04 11.50
N PHE A 112 5.17 7.94 12.26
CA PHE A 112 5.81 9.09 12.87
C PHE A 112 6.78 9.79 11.94
N LEU A 113 6.63 11.12 11.83
CA LEU A 113 7.62 12.04 11.29
C LEU A 113 8.42 12.63 12.45
N PHE A 114 9.74 12.67 12.33
CA PHE A 114 10.63 13.35 13.28
C PHE A 114 11.45 14.42 12.58
N LEU A 115 11.56 15.59 13.21
CA LEU A 115 12.32 16.73 12.70
C LEU A 115 13.49 17.04 13.61
N THR A 116 14.53 17.62 13.04
CA THR A 116 15.71 18.07 13.81
C THR A 116 15.40 19.31 14.65
N ASP A 117 14.44 20.12 14.22
CA ASP A 117 14.08 21.37 14.86
C ASP A 117 12.57 21.65 14.83
N TRP A 118 12.12 22.62 15.58
CA TRP A 118 10.73 23.05 15.66
C TRP A 118 10.30 23.79 14.40
N ALA A 119 9.14 23.44 13.86
CA ALA A 119 8.55 24.06 12.69
C ALA A 119 7.07 24.43 12.91
N ASP A 120 6.56 25.33 12.08
CA ASP A 120 5.16 25.71 12.08
C ASP A 120 4.25 24.50 11.87
N LYS A 121 3.33 24.26 12.81
CA LYS A 121 2.45 23.09 12.82
C LYS A 121 1.58 22.99 11.57
N ASN A 122 1.07 24.14 11.05
CA ASN A 122 0.17 24.12 9.92
C ASN A 122 0.91 23.75 8.63
N LYS A 123 2.16 24.23 8.47
CA LYS A 123 3.01 23.81 7.34
C LYS A 123 3.33 22.33 7.39
N ILE A 124 3.64 21.78 8.59
CA ILE A 124 3.87 20.35 8.78
C ILE A 124 2.61 19.54 8.47
N VAL A 125 1.46 19.92 9.02
CA VAL A 125 0.18 19.24 8.77
C VAL A 125 -0.17 19.26 7.29
N ASN A 126 -0.05 20.40 6.61
CA ASN A 126 -0.34 20.51 5.19
C ASN A 126 0.55 19.56 4.36
N LYS A 127 1.84 19.53 4.66
CA LYS A 127 2.77 18.63 3.96
C LYS A 127 2.51 17.15 4.26
N LEU A 128 2.18 16.82 5.50
CA LEU A 128 1.75 15.45 5.86
C LEU A 128 0.43 15.07 5.22
N GLN A 129 -0.52 16.00 5.08
CA GLN A 129 -1.78 15.75 4.37
C GLN A 129 -1.57 15.51 2.88
N GLU A 130 -0.60 16.17 2.26
CA GLU A 130 -0.19 15.87 0.88
C GLU A 130 0.30 14.42 0.76
N ILE A 131 1.22 13.99 1.64
CA ILE A 131 1.71 12.61 1.72
C ILE A 131 0.56 11.64 2.03
N ASN A 132 -0.28 11.97 2.99
CA ASN A 132 -1.41 11.14 3.39
C ASN A 132 -2.42 10.94 2.26
N LYS A 133 -2.75 12.00 1.53
CA LYS A 133 -3.67 11.95 0.39
C LYS A 133 -3.14 11.07 -0.73
N GLU A 134 -1.83 11.08 -0.95
CA GLU A 134 -1.21 10.29 -2.00
C GLU A 134 -1.11 8.81 -1.64
N TYR A 135 -0.68 8.49 -0.42
CA TYR A 135 -0.27 7.12 -0.09
C TYR A 135 -1.19 6.38 0.87
N PHE A 136 -1.87 7.07 1.78
CA PHE A 136 -2.51 6.41 2.93
C PHE A 136 -4.01 6.64 3.05
N LEU A 137 -4.52 7.82 2.71
CA LEU A 137 -5.93 8.21 2.84
C LEU A 137 -6.47 8.06 4.27
N SER A 138 -5.61 8.25 5.27
CA SER A 138 -6.01 8.22 6.67
C SER A 138 -6.91 9.38 7.04
N LYS A 139 -7.79 9.16 8.01
CA LYS A 139 -8.70 10.19 8.54
C LYS A 139 -8.03 11.13 9.53
N GLU A 140 -6.96 10.69 10.19
CA GLU A 140 -6.31 11.47 11.25
C GLU A 140 -4.83 11.74 10.95
N VAL A 141 -4.48 13.02 10.92
CA VAL A 141 -3.11 13.53 10.82
C VAL A 141 -2.86 14.45 12.01
N PHE A 142 -1.81 14.19 12.76
CA PHE A 142 -1.38 14.99 13.91
C PHE A 142 -0.20 15.90 13.55
N PRO A 143 -0.15 17.10 14.16
CA PRO A 143 -0.98 17.64 15.25
C PRO A 143 -2.40 18.03 14.84
N CYS A 144 -3.39 17.68 15.69
CA CYS A 144 -4.79 18.05 15.51
C CYS A 144 -5.49 18.37 16.84
N ASN A 145 -4.79 19.02 17.76
CA ASN A 145 -5.23 19.31 19.15
C ASN A 145 -5.53 18.07 20.01
N LYS A 146 -5.12 16.88 19.57
CA LYS A 146 -5.22 15.63 20.31
C LYS A 146 -3.81 15.11 20.65
N ALA A 147 -3.73 14.27 21.66
CA ALA A 147 -2.50 13.55 22.01
C ALA A 147 -2.43 12.22 21.25
N VAL A 148 -1.22 11.82 20.89
CA VAL A 148 -0.93 10.50 20.33
C VAL A 148 -0.45 9.60 21.46
N GLY A 149 -0.90 8.35 21.51
CA GLY A 149 -0.39 7.34 22.44
C GLY A 149 1.07 7.02 22.15
N MET A 150 1.90 6.99 23.20
CA MET A 150 3.33 6.76 23.03
C MET A 150 3.63 5.26 22.90
N PRO A 151 4.61 4.89 22.05
CA PRO A 151 4.99 3.50 21.82
C PRO A 151 5.85 2.92 22.96
N TYR A 152 6.03 1.60 22.92
CA TYR A 152 6.88 0.84 23.85
C TYR A 152 6.43 0.87 25.32
N TYR A 153 5.11 1.00 25.55
CA TYR A 153 4.59 0.74 26.89
C TYR A 153 4.96 -0.68 27.35
N LYS A 154 5.55 -0.79 28.55
CA LYS A 154 6.08 -2.05 29.07
C LYS A 154 7.06 -2.69 28.06
N TRP A 155 8.13 -1.98 27.75
CA TRP A 155 8.99 -2.20 26.58
C TRP A 155 9.48 -3.63 26.35
N GLU A 156 9.71 -4.43 27.41
CA GLU A 156 10.13 -5.85 27.31
C GLU A 156 9.03 -6.77 26.76
N ALA A 157 7.79 -6.35 26.88
CA ALA A 157 6.61 -7.08 26.40
C ALA A 157 5.67 -6.16 25.60
N ALA A 158 6.24 -5.15 24.93
CA ALA A 158 5.46 -4.15 24.20
C ALA A 158 4.70 -4.79 23.04
N VAL A 159 3.43 -4.45 22.93
CA VAL A 159 2.59 -4.76 21.77
C VAL A 159 2.59 -3.61 20.74
N GLU A 160 3.11 -2.46 21.16
CA GLU A 160 3.28 -1.24 20.36
C GLU A 160 4.77 -1.07 20.07
N TYR A 161 5.21 -1.50 18.90
CA TYR A 161 6.61 -1.52 18.49
C TYR A 161 6.77 -1.00 17.07
N ALA A 162 7.96 -0.52 16.73
CA ALA A 162 8.26 -0.07 15.38
C ALA A 162 8.62 -1.23 14.45
N TYR A 163 8.51 -0.97 13.17
CA TYR A 163 8.97 -1.85 12.11
C TYR A 163 10.20 -1.26 11.41
N ASP A 164 11.14 -2.12 11.03
CA ASP A 164 12.19 -1.77 10.07
C ASP A 164 11.68 -1.81 8.62
N ASP A 165 12.54 -1.46 7.68
CA ASP A 165 12.20 -1.45 6.26
C ASP A 165 11.93 -2.85 5.68
N ASP A 166 12.25 -3.93 6.39
CA ASP A 166 11.95 -5.31 6.01
C ASP A 166 10.70 -5.87 6.74
N ASN A 167 9.95 -4.98 7.39
CA ASN A 167 8.73 -5.28 8.16
C ASN A 167 8.98 -6.20 9.36
N ASN A 168 10.18 -6.17 9.93
CA ASN A 168 10.44 -6.85 11.19
C ASN A 168 10.14 -5.93 12.36
N ALA A 169 9.53 -6.48 13.42
CA ALA A 169 9.37 -5.79 14.68
C ALA A 169 10.75 -5.51 15.31
N VAL A 170 10.96 -4.27 15.75
CA VAL A 170 12.24 -3.87 16.32
C VAL A 170 12.14 -3.49 17.79
N ILE A 171 13.20 -3.76 18.53
CA ILE A 171 13.33 -3.37 19.95
C ILE A 171 13.52 -1.85 20.07
N LEU A 172 13.24 -1.31 21.26
CA LEU A 172 13.32 0.12 21.57
C LEU A 172 14.65 0.78 21.13
N GLY A 173 15.78 0.13 21.38
CA GLY A 173 17.10 0.67 20.98
C GLY A 173 17.19 0.88 19.45
N ARG A 174 16.74 -0.11 18.69
CA ARG A 174 16.73 -0.05 17.23
C ARG A 174 15.73 0.98 16.70
N PHE A 175 14.56 1.11 17.32
CA PHE A 175 13.61 2.18 16.98
C PHE A 175 14.24 3.56 17.12
N LEU A 176 14.95 3.82 18.22
CA LEU A 176 15.61 5.11 18.44
C LEU A 176 16.68 5.40 17.35
N GLU A 177 17.43 4.38 16.92
CA GLU A 177 18.39 4.51 15.81
C GLU A 177 17.69 4.83 14.48
N ILE A 178 16.61 4.10 14.16
CA ILE A 178 15.81 4.33 12.94
C ILE A 178 15.21 5.74 12.97
N ALA A 179 14.58 6.12 14.09
CA ALA A 179 13.98 7.44 14.24
C ALA A 179 15.03 8.56 14.06
N GLU A 180 16.22 8.40 14.64
CA GLU A 180 17.31 9.37 14.48
C GLU A 180 17.82 9.44 13.04
N SER A 181 17.96 8.31 12.36
CA SER A 181 18.43 8.25 10.97
C SER A 181 17.41 8.82 9.96
N LYS A 182 16.12 8.80 10.29
CA LYS A 182 15.03 9.32 9.43
C LYS A 182 14.66 10.77 9.77
N LYS A 183 15.28 11.41 10.76
CA LYS A 183 15.04 12.83 11.04
C LYS A 183 15.43 13.70 9.85
N LEU A 184 14.56 14.63 9.53
CA LEU A 184 14.82 15.65 8.53
C LEU A 184 14.86 17.05 9.17
N SER A 185 15.61 17.96 8.55
CA SER A 185 15.39 19.36 8.85
C SER A 185 13.99 19.79 8.38
N PRO A 186 13.34 20.78 9.03
CA PRO A 186 12.08 21.32 8.53
C PRO A 186 12.17 21.74 7.06
N GLU A 187 13.29 22.31 6.65
CA GLU A 187 13.51 22.76 5.28
C GLU A 187 13.53 21.59 4.29
N ASP A 188 14.24 20.50 4.61
CA ASP A 188 14.31 19.31 3.77
C ASP A 188 12.95 18.61 3.71
N PHE A 189 12.20 18.56 4.83
CA PHE A 189 10.87 18.03 4.83
C PHE A 189 9.91 18.84 3.94
N PHE A 190 9.96 20.16 3.96
CA PHE A 190 9.13 20.99 3.08
C PHE A 190 9.52 20.87 1.60
N LYS A 191 10.78 20.62 1.32
CA LYS A 191 11.29 20.35 -0.05
C LYS A 191 11.05 18.90 -0.49
N PHE A 192 10.66 18.00 0.43
CA PHE A 192 10.40 16.61 0.09
C PHE A 192 9.32 16.57 -1.00
N LYS A 193 9.68 16.02 -2.15
CA LYS A 193 8.73 15.84 -3.24
C LYS A 193 7.91 14.60 -2.96
N VAL A 194 6.62 14.79 -2.80
CA VAL A 194 5.68 13.69 -2.91
C VAL A 194 5.72 13.29 -4.37
N THR A 195 6.43 12.22 -4.67
CA THR A 195 6.37 11.64 -6.01
C THR A 195 4.98 11.07 -6.17
N GLU A 196 4.28 11.48 -7.23
CA GLU A 196 3.07 10.78 -7.61
C GLU A 196 3.34 9.29 -7.51
N TYR A 197 2.44 8.59 -6.84
CA TYR A 197 2.53 7.14 -6.66
C TYR A 197 2.62 6.53 -8.05
N GLU A 198 3.83 6.18 -8.47
CA GLU A 198 4.02 5.44 -9.70
C GLU A 198 3.50 4.02 -9.45
N PRO A 199 2.42 3.61 -10.12
CA PRO A 199 1.79 2.30 -9.87
C PRO A 199 2.71 1.12 -10.20
N GLU A 200 3.91 1.37 -10.71
CA GLU A 200 4.85 0.34 -11.16
C GLU A 200 5.15 -0.74 -10.11
N THR A 201 5.11 -0.42 -8.82
CA THR A 201 5.37 -1.41 -7.78
C THR A 201 4.13 -2.16 -7.32
N PHE A 202 2.95 -1.51 -7.32
CA PHE A 202 1.72 -2.10 -6.78
C PHE A 202 0.90 -2.85 -7.85
N TYR A 203 1.02 -2.44 -9.12
CA TYR A 203 0.22 -2.98 -10.23
C TYR A 203 1.07 -3.63 -11.31
N ARG A 204 2.32 -4.04 -11.01
CA ARG A 204 3.21 -4.73 -11.97
C ARG A 204 2.57 -5.94 -12.64
N GLU A 205 1.66 -6.57 -11.95
CA GLU A 205 0.90 -7.74 -12.42
C GLU A 205 -0.27 -7.38 -13.33
N TYR A 206 -0.61 -6.10 -13.46
CA TYR A 206 -1.64 -5.65 -14.40
C TYR A 206 -1.05 -5.26 -15.75
N PRO A 207 -1.81 -5.41 -16.85
CA PRO A 207 -1.39 -4.87 -18.13
C PRO A 207 -1.31 -3.32 -18.06
N PRO A 208 -0.41 -2.69 -18.85
CA PRO A 208 -0.16 -1.25 -18.80
C PRO A 208 -1.41 -0.39 -18.91
N CYS A 209 -2.43 -0.83 -19.66
CA CYS A 209 -3.70 -0.14 -19.78
C CYS A 209 -4.46 -0.05 -18.46
N ILE A 210 -4.49 -1.12 -17.67
CA ILE A 210 -5.14 -1.12 -16.36
C ILE A 210 -4.29 -0.37 -15.34
N GLN A 211 -2.97 -0.51 -15.37
CA GLN A 211 -2.08 0.31 -14.54
C GLN A 211 -2.38 1.80 -14.75
N LYS A 212 -2.47 2.22 -16.03
CA LYS A 212 -2.81 3.60 -16.38
C LYS A 212 -4.18 4.02 -15.85
N VAL A 213 -5.21 3.17 -15.98
CA VAL A 213 -6.56 3.45 -15.47
C VAL A 213 -6.58 3.62 -13.95
N LEU A 214 -5.88 2.76 -13.23
CA LEU A 214 -5.84 2.81 -11.77
C LEU A 214 -5.04 4.02 -11.25
N HIS A 215 -4.07 4.50 -12.03
CA HIS A 215 -3.26 5.66 -11.71
C HIS A 215 -3.90 6.98 -12.15
N ASP A 216 -4.16 7.12 -13.46
CA ASP A 216 -4.62 8.38 -14.05
C ASP A 216 -6.13 8.60 -13.85
N GLY A 217 -6.86 7.52 -13.56
CA GLY A 217 -8.30 7.48 -13.57
C GLY A 217 -8.86 7.16 -14.97
N TRP A 218 -10.13 6.81 -15.01
CA TRP A 218 -10.89 6.50 -16.23
C TRP A 218 -12.10 7.41 -16.36
N THR A 219 -12.29 8.00 -17.52
CA THR A 219 -13.40 8.94 -17.83
C THR A 219 -14.40 8.38 -18.85
N GLY A 220 -14.13 7.18 -19.39
CA GLY A 220 -15.02 6.50 -20.34
C GLY A 220 -16.07 5.61 -19.66
N ASP A 221 -16.52 4.57 -20.35
CA ASP A 221 -17.53 3.64 -19.84
C ASP A 221 -17.03 2.89 -18.60
N ARG A 222 -17.63 3.19 -17.44
CA ARG A 222 -17.27 2.63 -16.13
C ARG A 222 -17.57 1.14 -16.04
N ASN A 223 -18.73 0.70 -16.56
CA ASN A 223 -19.16 -0.70 -16.48
C ASN A 223 -18.24 -1.61 -17.27
N ASN A 224 -17.90 -1.24 -18.51
CA ASN A 224 -16.97 -1.99 -19.34
C ASN A 224 -15.55 -2.01 -18.75
N MET A 225 -15.10 -0.91 -18.15
CA MET A 225 -13.79 -0.88 -17.50
C MET A 225 -13.77 -1.77 -16.26
N LEU A 226 -14.77 -1.68 -15.39
CA LEU A 226 -14.88 -2.54 -14.20
C LEU A 226 -15.00 -4.02 -14.60
N PHE A 227 -15.76 -4.31 -15.65
CA PHE A 227 -15.85 -5.66 -16.22
C PHE A 227 -14.47 -6.21 -16.56
N ASN A 228 -13.63 -5.44 -17.27
CA ASN A 228 -12.28 -5.87 -17.61
C ASN A 228 -11.38 -6.04 -16.38
N ILE A 229 -11.48 -5.16 -15.40
CA ILE A 229 -10.76 -5.29 -14.13
C ILE A 229 -11.16 -6.61 -13.45
N CYS A 230 -12.46 -6.93 -13.36
CA CYS A 230 -12.94 -8.18 -12.76
C CYS A 230 -12.45 -9.42 -13.51
N VAL A 231 -12.45 -9.39 -14.84
CA VAL A 231 -11.93 -10.49 -15.67
C VAL A 231 -10.44 -10.72 -15.39
N LEU A 232 -9.67 -9.65 -15.28
CA LEU A 232 -8.24 -9.74 -14.96
C LEU A 232 -8.00 -10.34 -13.57
N GLU A 233 -8.73 -9.90 -12.57
CA GLU A 233 -8.58 -10.41 -11.20
C GLU A 233 -8.89 -11.91 -11.11
N LEU A 234 -9.94 -12.38 -11.79
CA LEU A 234 -10.23 -13.80 -11.84
C LEU A 234 -9.13 -14.62 -12.53
N LYS A 235 -8.64 -14.12 -13.67
CA LYS A 235 -7.58 -14.81 -14.40
C LYS A 235 -6.27 -14.84 -13.63
N LYS A 236 -5.92 -13.72 -13.00
CA LYS A 236 -4.74 -13.58 -12.17
C LYS A 236 -4.75 -14.52 -10.96
N SER A 237 -5.92 -14.74 -10.38
CA SER A 237 -6.09 -15.66 -9.25
C SER A 237 -6.22 -17.13 -9.66
N GLU A 238 -6.12 -17.45 -10.96
CA GLU A 238 -6.31 -18.81 -11.48
C GLU A 238 -7.64 -19.47 -11.04
N GLY A 239 -8.66 -18.67 -10.86
CA GLY A 239 -9.98 -19.13 -10.42
C GLY A 239 -10.07 -19.44 -8.93
N THR A 240 -9.07 -19.08 -8.12
CA THR A 240 -9.10 -19.28 -6.66
C THR A 240 -9.95 -18.25 -5.92
N LEU A 241 -10.21 -17.08 -6.52
CA LEU A 241 -11.07 -16.06 -5.92
C LEU A 241 -12.51 -16.54 -5.80
N THR A 242 -13.06 -16.42 -4.61
CA THR A 242 -14.51 -16.57 -4.39
C THR A 242 -15.27 -15.36 -4.91
N LEU A 243 -16.58 -15.53 -5.20
CA LEU A 243 -17.43 -14.40 -5.60
C LEU A 243 -17.40 -13.24 -4.58
N LYS A 244 -17.39 -13.57 -3.29
CA LYS A 244 -17.31 -12.55 -2.23
C LYS A 244 -16.00 -11.72 -2.32
N GLN A 245 -14.89 -12.39 -2.51
CA GLN A 245 -13.59 -11.73 -2.67
C GLN A 245 -13.54 -10.89 -3.95
N LEU A 246 -14.04 -11.41 -5.07
CA LEU A 246 -14.09 -10.63 -6.31
C LEU A 246 -14.94 -9.36 -6.17
N LYS A 247 -16.09 -9.42 -5.49
CA LYS A 247 -16.93 -8.25 -5.20
C LYS A 247 -16.18 -7.19 -4.40
N GLU A 248 -15.39 -7.59 -3.40
CA GLU A 248 -14.59 -6.65 -2.61
C GLU A 248 -13.46 -6.02 -3.45
N VAL A 249 -12.73 -6.83 -4.19
CA VAL A 249 -11.67 -6.32 -5.09
C VAL A 249 -12.26 -5.38 -6.15
N ALA A 250 -13.36 -5.74 -6.78
CA ALA A 250 -14.05 -4.89 -7.75
C ALA A 250 -14.43 -3.53 -7.14
N TRP A 251 -14.97 -3.54 -5.91
CA TRP A 251 -15.34 -2.34 -5.18
C TRP A 251 -14.16 -1.43 -4.89
N GLU A 252 -13.01 -1.97 -4.54
CA GLU A 252 -11.81 -1.20 -4.29
C GLU A 252 -11.21 -0.63 -5.57
N ARG A 253 -11.04 -1.46 -6.59
CA ARG A 253 -10.41 -1.06 -7.84
C ARG A 253 -11.22 0.01 -8.58
N GLN A 254 -12.54 -0.11 -8.60
CA GLN A 254 -13.39 0.88 -9.27
C GLN A 254 -13.35 2.25 -8.58
N ARG A 255 -13.16 2.29 -7.26
CA ARG A 255 -13.01 3.57 -6.54
C ARG A 255 -11.74 4.31 -6.94
N LEU A 256 -10.66 3.60 -7.22
CA LEU A 256 -9.43 4.17 -7.76
C LEU A 256 -9.62 4.56 -9.23
N ALA A 257 -10.08 3.61 -10.04
CA ALA A 257 -10.25 3.81 -11.47
C ALA A 257 -11.19 4.98 -11.82
N PHE A 258 -12.24 5.21 -11.02
CA PHE A 258 -13.28 6.21 -11.31
C PHE A 258 -13.26 7.41 -10.37
N ALA A 259 -12.18 7.59 -9.59
CA ALA A 259 -12.06 8.72 -8.67
C ALA A 259 -12.19 10.08 -9.37
N LYS A 260 -11.72 10.19 -10.62
CA LYS A 260 -11.77 11.41 -11.43
C LYS A 260 -12.91 11.41 -12.47
N HIS A 261 -13.76 10.38 -12.48
CA HIS A 261 -14.90 10.33 -13.40
C HIS A 261 -15.96 11.36 -13.01
N LYS A 262 -16.59 12.02 -13.99
CA LYS A 262 -17.62 13.06 -13.75
C LYS A 262 -18.79 12.59 -12.87
N ASP A 263 -19.18 11.33 -13.01
CA ASP A 263 -20.26 10.71 -12.22
C ASP A 263 -19.73 9.94 -11.01
N GLY A 264 -18.43 10.05 -10.69
CA GLY A 264 -17.79 9.34 -9.60
C GLY A 264 -17.73 7.81 -9.78
N PRO A 265 -17.37 7.09 -8.72
CA PRO A 265 -17.44 5.62 -8.68
C PRO A 265 -18.86 5.08 -8.87
N LEU A 266 -18.98 3.83 -9.34
CA LEU A 266 -20.25 3.11 -9.41
C LEU A 266 -20.83 2.88 -8.01
N LEU A 267 -22.16 2.73 -7.91
CA LEU A 267 -22.80 2.31 -6.69
C LEU A 267 -22.41 0.85 -6.34
N ARG A 268 -22.49 0.49 -5.06
CA ARG A 268 -22.08 -0.83 -4.59
C ARG A 268 -22.81 -1.97 -5.30
N ASN A 269 -24.11 -1.83 -5.48
CA ASN A 269 -24.96 -2.83 -6.17
C ASN A 269 -24.58 -2.99 -7.66
N GLU A 270 -24.20 -1.91 -8.35
CA GLU A 270 -23.76 -1.95 -9.73
C GLU A 270 -22.40 -2.66 -9.86
N SER A 271 -21.46 -2.32 -8.96
CA SER A 271 -20.15 -2.97 -8.87
C SER A 271 -20.28 -4.47 -8.58
N ASP A 272 -21.11 -4.81 -7.59
CA ASP A 272 -21.35 -6.20 -7.20
C ASP A 272 -22.04 -7.00 -8.33
N GLY A 273 -22.97 -6.39 -9.07
CA GLY A 273 -23.62 -6.98 -10.24
C GLY A 273 -22.64 -7.29 -11.38
N THR A 274 -21.71 -6.36 -11.65
CA THR A 274 -20.66 -6.58 -12.66
C THR A 274 -19.73 -7.73 -12.26
N ALA A 275 -19.27 -7.75 -11.01
CA ALA A 275 -18.41 -8.81 -10.50
C ALA A 275 -19.13 -10.19 -10.55
N GLU A 276 -20.41 -10.25 -10.19
CA GLU A 276 -21.22 -11.47 -10.25
C GLU A 276 -21.41 -11.97 -11.69
N SER A 277 -21.66 -11.07 -12.64
CA SER A 277 -21.76 -11.41 -14.06
C SER A 277 -20.48 -12.04 -14.59
N VAL A 278 -19.33 -11.45 -14.26
CA VAL A 278 -18.03 -11.94 -14.70
C VAL A 278 -17.72 -13.29 -14.06
N PHE A 279 -17.98 -13.46 -12.78
CA PHE A 279 -17.74 -14.69 -12.05
C PHE A 279 -18.49 -15.89 -12.62
N LYS A 280 -19.76 -15.69 -13.03
CA LYS A 280 -20.63 -16.77 -13.53
C LYS A 280 -20.30 -17.28 -14.93
N LYS A 281 -19.70 -16.44 -15.79
CA LYS A 281 -19.65 -16.72 -17.24
C LYS A 281 -18.25 -16.94 -17.82
N GLY A 282 -17.17 -16.77 -17.04
CA GLY A 282 -15.80 -17.09 -17.49
C GLY A 282 -15.37 -16.30 -18.74
N TYR A 283 -15.53 -14.99 -18.71
CA TYR A 283 -15.21 -14.11 -19.84
C TYR A 283 -13.72 -13.98 -20.13
N GLU A 284 -13.41 -13.54 -21.36
CA GLU A 284 -12.08 -13.13 -21.76
C GLU A 284 -11.88 -11.61 -21.60
N TYR A 285 -10.63 -11.21 -21.44
CA TYR A 285 -10.25 -9.80 -21.36
C TYR A 285 -10.41 -9.11 -22.72
N MET A 286 -10.97 -7.89 -22.72
CA MET A 286 -11.30 -7.17 -23.93
C MET A 286 -10.11 -6.35 -24.49
N CYS A 287 -9.13 -7.04 -25.05
CA CYS A 287 -7.98 -6.40 -25.70
C CYS A 287 -8.28 -5.88 -27.10
N PRO A 288 -7.72 -4.73 -27.54
CA PRO A 288 -7.66 -4.36 -28.95
C PRO A 288 -6.85 -5.40 -29.77
N PRO A 289 -7.12 -5.61 -31.08
CA PRO A 289 -8.07 -4.84 -31.90
C PRO A 289 -9.52 -5.31 -31.80
N LYS A 290 -9.79 -6.41 -31.07
CA LYS A 290 -11.14 -6.99 -31.02
C LYS A 290 -12.15 -6.08 -30.31
N TYR A 291 -11.68 -5.30 -29.33
CA TYR A 291 -12.51 -4.41 -28.52
C TYR A 291 -11.84 -3.03 -28.39
N GLY A 292 -12.39 -2.03 -29.08
CA GLY A 292 -11.75 -0.71 -29.25
C GLY A 292 -11.80 0.22 -28.05
N PHE A 293 -12.61 -0.06 -27.00
CA PHE A 293 -12.84 0.95 -25.96
C PHE A 293 -11.63 1.29 -25.09
N ILE A 294 -10.63 0.40 -25.00
CA ILE A 294 -9.35 0.66 -24.31
C ILE A 294 -8.20 0.95 -25.28
N GLU A 295 -8.48 1.14 -26.56
CA GLU A 295 -7.43 1.33 -27.57
C GLU A 295 -6.59 2.58 -27.31
N SER A 296 -7.22 3.66 -26.85
CA SER A 296 -6.55 4.93 -26.54
C SER A 296 -5.52 4.85 -25.41
N ILE A 297 -5.64 3.86 -24.53
CA ILE A 297 -4.74 3.65 -23.39
C ILE A 297 -3.88 2.39 -23.53
N CYS A 298 -4.05 1.66 -24.63
CA CYS A 298 -3.32 0.42 -24.87
C CYS A 298 -1.87 0.71 -25.29
N ASN A 299 -0.91 0.32 -24.44
CA ASN A 299 0.50 0.34 -24.80
C ASN A 299 0.93 -1.05 -25.29
N LYS A 300 1.01 -1.19 -26.61
CA LYS A 300 1.33 -2.46 -27.29
C LYS A 300 2.74 -2.94 -27.04
N GLU A 301 3.68 -2.01 -26.87
CA GLU A 301 5.10 -2.31 -26.71
C GLU A 301 5.42 -2.84 -25.31
N LEU A 302 4.82 -2.23 -24.30
CA LEU A 302 5.02 -2.63 -22.90
C LEU A 302 4.09 -3.77 -22.46
N CYS A 303 3.04 -4.11 -23.22
CA CYS A 303 2.03 -5.07 -22.78
C CYS A 303 2.44 -6.52 -23.06
N LYS A 304 3.04 -7.17 -22.10
CA LYS A 304 3.33 -8.61 -22.12
C LYS A 304 2.07 -9.47 -22.20
N THR A 305 0.99 -9.07 -21.52
CA THR A 305 -0.30 -9.78 -21.48
C THR A 305 -0.95 -9.88 -22.83
N ARG A 306 -0.91 -8.81 -23.64
CA ARG A 306 -1.49 -8.80 -24.97
C ARG A 306 -0.82 -9.78 -25.93
N ARG A 307 0.50 -9.88 -25.85
CA ARG A 307 1.30 -10.79 -26.69
C ARG A 307 0.97 -12.25 -26.44
N LEU A 308 0.50 -12.57 -25.25
CA LEU A 308 0.30 -13.95 -24.80
C LEU A 308 -1.17 -14.37 -24.74
N GLY A 309 -2.14 -13.43 -24.86
CA GLY A 309 -3.57 -13.73 -24.67
C GLY A 309 -3.92 -14.23 -23.26
N ILE A 310 -2.93 -14.36 -22.42
CA ILE A 310 -2.97 -14.93 -21.09
C ILE A 310 -2.35 -13.89 -20.15
N MET A 311 -3.06 -13.46 -19.13
CA MET A 311 -2.44 -13.03 -17.89
C MET A 311 -1.97 -14.29 -17.16
N ALA A 312 -1.15 -15.04 -17.80
CA ALA A 312 -0.49 -16.06 -17.09
C ALA A 312 0.66 -15.40 -16.42
N GLN A 313 0.92 -15.85 -15.29
CA GLN A 313 2.20 -16.34 -14.90
C GLN A 313 3.08 -16.55 -16.15
N THR A 314 3.45 -15.41 -16.80
CA THR A 314 4.58 -15.48 -17.70
C THR A 314 5.73 -15.84 -16.78
N PRO A 315 6.27 -17.04 -16.86
CA PRO A 315 7.44 -17.38 -16.09
C PRO A 315 8.46 -16.26 -16.31
N ASP A 316 9.28 -15.94 -15.33
CA ASP A 316 10.39 -14.96 -15.42
C ASP A 316 11.30 -15.19 -16.65
N ILE A 317 11.16 -16.34 -17.25
CA ILE A 317 11.71 -16.79 -18.52
C ILE A 317 11.58 -15.79 -19.67
N PHE A 318 10.47 -15.03 -19.78
CA PHE A 318 10.32 -14.07 -20.88
C PHE A 318 11.24 -12.86 -20.75
N ASN A 319 11.80 -12.62 -19.57
CA ASN A 319 12.83 -11.61 -19.40
C ASN A 319 14.18 -12.03 -20.02
N GLU A 320 14.34 -13.32 -20.29
CA GLU A 320 15.54 -13.89 -20.93
C GLU A 320 15.40 -14.04 -22.45
N PHE A 321 14.21 -13.78 -23.01
CA PHE A 321 13.98 -13.92 -24.45
C PHE A 321 14.15 -12.59 -25.17
N GLU A 322 14.88 -12.62 -26.26
CA GLU A 322 15.06 -11.49 -27.17
C GLU A 322 14.03 -11.55 -28.30
N ASN A 323 13.70 -10.40 -28.87
CA ASN A 323 12.84 -10.28 -30.07
C ASN A 323 11.50 -11.00 -29.97
N VAL A 324 10.84 -10.94 -28.81
CA VAL A 324 9.52 -11.56 -28.65
C VAL A 324 8.50 -10.84 -29.53
N THR A 325 8.01 -11.51 -30.56
CA THR A 325 7.02 -11.01 -31.48
C THR A 325 5.77 -11.89 -31.49
N TYR A 326 4.66 -11.26 -31.80
CA TYR A 326 3.38 -11.93 -32.04
C TYR A 326 3.07 -11.85 -33.52
N SER A 327 2.97 -13.00 -34.15
CA SER A 327 2.64 -13.09 -35.57
C SER A 327 1.29 -13.76 -35.75
N GLN A 328 0.51 -13.25 -36.66
CA GLN A 328 -0.78 -13.81 -37.05
C GLN A 328 -0.82 -13.97 -38.55
N ASP A 329 -0.88 -15.19 -39.01
CA ASP A 329 -1.26 -15.47 -40.38
C ASP A 329 -2.80 -15.56 -40.54
N THR A 330 -3.28 -15.84 -41.73
CA THR A 330 -4.73 -15.89 -42.05
C THR A 330 -5.50 -16.95 -41.27
N LYS A 331 -4.84 -17.88 -40.57
CA LYS A 331 -5.47 -19.03 -39.90
C LYS A 331 -4.98 -19.28 -38.50
N THR A 332 -3.75 -18.85 -38.14
CA THR A 332 -3.10 -19.25 -36.89
C THR A 332 -2.38 -18.06 -36.25
N THR A 333 -2.54 -17.93 -34.98
CA THR A 333 -1.79 -17.01 -34.13
C THR A 333 -0.63 -17.76 -33.50
N TYR A 334 0.56 -17.21 -33.51
CA TYR A 334 1.73 -17.82 -32.89
C TYR A 334 2.66 -16.76 -32.31
N TYR A 335 3.55 -17.21 -31.40
CA TYR A 335 4.58 -16.39 -30.79
C TYR A 335 5.93 -16.79 -31.30
N GLU A 336 6.76 -15.81 -31.62
CA GLU A 336 8.13 -15.98 -32.03
C GLU A 336 9.04 -15.25 -31.07
N PHE A 337 10.14 -15.86 -30.71
CA PHE A 337 11.16 -15.23 -29.88
C PHE A 337 12.53 -15.92 -30.08
N ASP A 338 13.58 -15.19 -29.76
CA ASP A 338 14.93 -15.70 -29.79
C ASP A 338 15.42 -16.01 -28.38
N TYR A 339 16.05 -17.14 -28.20
CA TYR A 339 16.70 -17.53 -26.98
C TYR A 339 18.08 -18.12 -27.27
N LYS A 340 19.14 -17.46 -26.81
CA LYS A 340 20.53 -17.87 -27.00
C LYS A 340 20.85 -18.23 -28.48
N GLY A 341 20.37 -17.38 -29.39
CA GLY A 341 20.59 -17.54 -30.82
C GLY A 341 19.71 -18.59 -31.50
N THR A 342 18.74 -19.16 -30.83
CA THR A 342 17.76 -20.10 -31.40
C THR A 342 16.42 -19.42 -31.57
N HIS A 343 15.92 -19.38 -32.80
CA HIS A 343 14.57 -18.88 -33.09
C HIS A 343 13.52 -19.93 -32.74
N ILE A 344 12.50 -19.54 -31.96
CA ILE A 344 11.49 -20.43 -31.41
C ILE A 344 10.11 -19.89 -31.78
N VAL A 345 9.26 -20.79 -32.31
CA VAL A 345 7.87 -20.51 -32.63
C VAL A 345 6.97 -21.41 -31.78
N VAL A 346 6.00 -20.83 -31.09
CA VAL A 346 5.05 -21.55 -30.24
C VAL A 346 3.62 -21.11 -30.49
N LEU A 347 2.69 -22.04 -30.37
CA LEU A 347 1.27 -21.76 -30.46
C LEU A 347 0.70 -21.32 -29.09
N PRO A 348 -0.39 -20.53 -29.06
CA PRO A 348 -1.02 -20.13 -27.79
C PRO A 348 -1.41 -21.31 -26.90
N GLU A 349 -1.83 -22.41 -27.48
CA GLU A 349 -2.17 -23.63 -26.76
C GLU A 349 -0.96 -24.27 -26.06
N ASP A 350 0.24 -24.12 -26.60
CA ASP A 350 1.49 -24.63 -26.00
C ASP A 350 1.88 -23.83 -24.74
N MET A 351 1.28 -22.64 -24.58
CA MET A 351 1.59 -21.73 -23.48
C MET A 351 0.56 -21.76 -22.33
N LYS A 352 -0.44 -22.65 -22.42
CA LYS A 352 -1.55 -22.69 -21.46
C LYS A 352 -1.13 -23.18 -20.08
N ASP A 353 -0.10 -23.99 -20.01
CA ASP A 353 0.40 -24.52 -18.74
C ASP A 353 1.92 -24.73 -18.78
N GLU A 354 2.53 -24.68 -17.59
CA GLU A 354 3.98 -24.75 -17.43
C GLU A 354 4.57 -26.07 -17.95
N LYS A 355 3.86 -27.19 -17.81
CA LYS A 355 4.33 -28.51 -18.22
C LYS A 355 4.41 -28.60 -19.76
N THR A 356 3.38 -28.15 -20.45
CA THR A 356 3.34 -28.11 -21.93
C THR A 356 4.44 -27.20 -22.46
N TRP A 357 4.59 -26.04 -21.87
CA TRP A 357 5.60 -25.06 -22.19
C TRP A 357 7.02 -25.58 -22.00
N ARG A 358 7.32 -26.16 -20.84
CA ARG A 358 8.61 -26.82 -20.58
C ARG A 358 8.91 -27.94 -21.60
N THR A 359 7.91 -28.74 -21.94
CA THR A 359 8.05 -29.81 -22.93
C THR A 359 8.41 -29.25 -24.31
N LYS A 360 7.81 -28.13 -24.70
CA LYS A 360 8.09 -27.43 -25.95
C LYS A 360 9.52 -26.88 -25.96
N LEU A 361 9.96 -26.23 -24.90
CA LEU A 361 11.31 -25.70 -24.77
C LEU A 361 12.38 -26.79 -24.78
N ILE A 362 12.12 -27.93 -24.14
CA ILE A 362 13.03 -29.10 -24.17
C ILE A 362 13.25 -29.62 -25.60
N LYS A 363 12.20 -29.59 -26.44
CA LYS A 363 12.35 -29.97 -27.86
C LYS A 363 13.32 -29.06 -28.62
N HIS A 364 13.43 -27.78 -28.19
CA HIS A 364 14.39 -26.83 -28.71
C HIS A 364 15.73 -26.83 -27.98
N LYS A 365 16.01 -27.87 -27.15
CA LYS A 365 17.22 -27.99 -26.31
C LYS A 365 17.40 -26.84 -25.30
N ILE A 366 16.33 -26.22 -24.94
CA ILE A 366 16.31 -25.19 -23.90
C ILE A 366 15.99 -25.88 -22.58
N PHE A 367 16.99 -25.98 -21.72
CA PHE A 367 16.84 -26.55 -20.39
C PHE A 367 16.75 -25.48 -19.33
N TRP A 368 15.72 -25.55 -18.58
CA TRP A 368 15.40 -24.68 -17.49
C TRP A 368 15.93 -25.25 -16.17
N ARG A 369 16.53 -24.40 -15.34
CA ARG A 369 16.91 -24.78 -13.98
C ARG A 369 15.99 -24.18 -12.96
#